data_45ccbf0e9ab31ac5dcf2be10be6851d1
#
_entry.id   45ccbf0e9ab31ac5dcf2be10be6851d1
#
_cell.length_a   1.000
_cell.length_b   1.000
_cell.length_c   1.000
_cell.angle_alpha   90.00
_cell.angle_beta   90.00
_cell.angle_gamma   90.00
#
_symmetry.space_group_name_H-M   'P 1'
#
loop_
_entity.id
_entity.type
_entity.pdbx_description
1 polymer ?
#
loop_
_entity_poly.entity_id
_entity_poly.type
_entity_poly.pdbx_seq_one_letter_code
_entity_poly.pdbx_strand_id
1 'polypeptide(L)'
;MQNLEQILASLDESAQKVLVLGGAKHPVWDDANEVFALATRQILDKSLGRQEGADYGGTVKFYGALPLAFIGVHTRIVRRSIGFLLTQRHLLVKFDASTANADEVAAAFRLDEHSPDELENLAWQELEKCKFEIEDEMKEAMKRALKAVLQAVFEEGVKAQERTIADKILELELGEALKTPLDETKLLSKSLSVFKPVSPMLHSLDCSLLGKPYGVILDERGLISRELMEEPVFSSWDEIKGSQIEVKEDAVIIGEKEHKIPFELKDKKENFAEFLKFTAQARA
;
A
#
# COMPACT_ATOMS: atom_id res chain seq x y z
N MET A 1 -21.88 7.12 0.40
CA MET A 1 -21.41 8.46 -0.03
C MET A 1 -22.34 9.59 0.40
N GLN A 2 -23.67 9.47 0.29
CA GLN A 2 -24.60 10.52 0.78
C GLN A 2 -24.38 10.87 2.27
N ASN A 3 -24.05 9.91 3.12
CA ASN A 3 -23.78 10.14 4.52
C ASN A 3 -22.50 10.97 4.75
N LEU A 4 -21.40 10.69 4.01
CA LEU A 4 -20.16 11.46 4.12
C LEU A 4 -20.31 12.90 3.66
N GLU A 5 -21.12 13.20 2.64
CA GLU A 5 -21.41 14.58 2.21
C GLU A 5 -22.21 15.35 3.28
N GLN A 6 -23.16 14.68 3.94
CA GLN A 6 -23.90 15.27 5.07
C GLN A 6 -22.97 15.52 6.26
N ILE A 7 -22.05 14.62 6.57
CA ILE A 7 -21.03 14.82 7.59
C ILE A 7 -20.16 16.03 7.26
N LEU A 8 -19.62 16.13 6.04
CA LEU A 8 -18.84 17.30 5.61
C LEU A 8 -19.61 18.60 5.83
N ALA A 9 -20.89 18.64 5.44
CA ALA A 9 -21.73 19.82 5.61
C ALA A 9 -22.05 20.17 7.08
N SER A 10 -22.02 19.19 7.98
CA SER A 10 -22.31 19.36 9.42
C SER A 10 -21.10 19.79 10.25
N LEU A 11 -19.88 19.63 9.73
CA LEU A 11 -18.64 20.01 10.41
C LEU A 11 -18.49 21.53 10.48
N ASP A 12 -17.76 22.00 11.49
CA ASP A 12 -17.33 23.39 11.55
C ASP A 12 -16.32 23.73 10.43
N GLU A 13 -16.12 25.01 10.14
CA GLU A 13 -15.29 25.47 9.04
C GLU A 13 -13.85 24.96 9.12
N SER A 14 -13.27 24.85 10.33
CA SER A 14 -11.90 24.35 10.50
C SER A 14 -11.79 22.86 10.15
N ALA A 15 -12.75 22.04 10.56
CA ALA A 15 -12.81 20.63 10.23
C ALA A 15 -13.15 20.40 8.73
N GLN A 16 -13.97 21.26 8.12
CA GLN A 16 -14.20 21.23 6.69
C GLN A 16 -12.91 21.48 5.89
N LYS A 17 -12.05 22.39 6.35
CA LYS A 17 -10.77 22.70 5.66
C LYS A 17 -9.78 21.54 5.63
N VAL A 18 -9.92 20.54 6.47
CA VAL A 18 -9.02 19.37 6.54
C VAL A 18 -9.64 18.09 5.98
N LEU A 19 -10.90 18.09 5.60
CA LEU A 19 -11.61 16.92 5.07
C LEU A 19 -11.98 17.14 3.61
N VAL A 20 -11.49 16.28 2.72
CA VAL A 20 -11.83 16.28 1.29
C VAL A 20 -12.41 14.94 0.89
N LEU A 21 -13.58 14.95 0.28
CA LEU A 21 -14.27 13.76 -0.21
C LEU A 21 -14.06 13.57 -1.71
N GLY A 22 -13.90 12.34 -2.14
CA GLY A 22 -13.73 12.01 -3.55
C GLY A 22 -14.99 12.27 -4.36
N GLY A 23 -14.90 13.15 -5.37
CA GLY A 23 -16.00 13.46 -6.29
C GLY A 23 -17.11 14.36 -5.73
N ALA A 24 -17.02 14.82 -4.48
CA ALA A 24 -17.99 15.70 -3.87
C ALA A 24 -17.66 17.20 -4.10
N LYS A 25 -18.70 18.04 -4.12
CA LYS A 25 -18.52 19.49 -4.09
C LYS A 25 -18.10 19.90 -2.68
N HIS A 26 -16.97 20.60 -2.57
CA HIS A 26 -16.48 21.07 -1.29
C HIS A 26 -17.03 22.45 -0.94
N PRO A 27 -17.47 22.68 0.33
CA PRO A 27 -18.07 23.97 0.72
C PRO A 27 -17.06 25.13 0.78
N VAL A 28 -15.75 24.83 0.99
CA VAL A 28 -14.72 25.85 1.23
C VAL A 28 -13.66 25.89 0.13
N TRP A 29 -13.36 24.76 -0.54
CA TRP A 29 -12.27 24.66 -1.53
C TRP A 29 -12.79 24.44 -2.94
N ASP A 30 -12.46 25.32 -3.85
CA ASP A 30 -12.81 25.19 -5.26
C ASP A 30 -12.00 24.08 -5.95
N ASP A 31 -10.76 23.80 -5.46
CA ASP A 31 -9.80 22.81 -5.99
C ASP A 31 -9.80 21.48 -5.19
N ALA A 32 -10.84 21.22 -4.40
CA ALA A 32 -10.90 20.03 -3.52
C ALA A 32 -10.65 18.71 -4.25
N ASN A 33 -11.21 18.54 -5.45
CA ASN A 33 -11.01 17.32 -6.23
C ASN A 33 -9.55 17.13 -6.69
N GLU A 34 -8.84 18.22 -6.99
CA GLU A 34 -7.41 18.15 -7.33
C GLU A 34 -6.58 17.77 -6.10
N VAL A 35 -6.89 18.37 -4.94
CA VAL A 35 -6.25 18.03 -3.66
C VAL A 35 -6.50 16.58 -3.30
N PHE A 36 -7.73 16.10 -3.43
CA PHE A 36 -8.08 14.70 -3.18
C PHE A 36 -7.31 13.76 -4.11
N ALA A 37 -7.31 14.03 -5.41
CA ALA A 37 -6.61 13.23 -6.40
C ALA A 37 -5.10 13.19 -6.12
N LEU A 38 -4.49 14.33 -5.76
CA LEU A 38 -3.08 14.41 -5.45
C LEU A 38 -2.74 13.69 -4.13
N ALA A 39 -3.53 13.87 -3.07
CA ALA A 39 -3.36 13.18 -1.80
C ALA A 39 -3.50 11.67 -1.97
N THR A 40 -4.54 11.23 -2.67
CA THR A 40 -4.77 9.83 -3.00
C THR A 40 -3.57 9.24 -3.74
N ARG A 41 -3.10 9.90 -4.80
CA ARG A 41 -1.90 9.48 -5.52
C ARG A 41 -0.71 9.35 -4.59
N GLN A 42 -0.39 10.40 -3.84
CA GLN A 42 0.79 10.40 -2.96
C GLN A 42 0.75 9.31 -1.89
N ILE A 43 -0.42 9.01 -1.34
CA ILE A 43 -0.58 7.98 -0.31
C ILE A 43 -0.54 6.58 -0.93
N LEU A 44 -1.25 6.36 -2.03
CA LEU A 44 -1.32 5.05 -2.67
C LEU A 44 -0.07 4.74 -3.49
N ASP A 45 0.49 5.69 -4.26
CA ASP A 45 1.70 5.47 -5.05
C ASP A 45 2.91 5.13 -4.19
N LYS A 46 2.97 5.62 -2.95
CA LYS A 46 4.06 5.32 -2.04
C LYS A 46 3.94 3.99 -1.33
N SER A 47 2.72 3.58 -1.01
CA SER A 47 2.49 2.21 -0.55
C SER A 47 2.82 1.18 -1.62
N LEU A 48 2.87 1.58 -2.89
CA LEU A 48 3.04 0.71 -4.06
C LEU A 48 4.26 1.06 -4.93
N GLY A 49 5.08 2.09 -4.55
CA GLY A 49 6.16 2.62 -5.37
C GLY A 49 5.70 3.62 -6.45
N ARG A 50 6.59 4.51 -6.86
CA ARG A 50 6.26 5.65 -7.73
C ARG A 50 6.07 5.28 -9.19
N GLN A 51 4.99 5.83 -9.81
CA GLN A 51 5.03 6.28 -11.22
C GLN A 51 4.24 7.57 -11.43
N GLU A 52 4.86 8.55 -12.07
CA GLU A 52 4.15 9.68 -12.67
C GLU A 52 3.30 9.14 -13.83
N GLY A 53 1.98 9.28 -13.72
CA GLY A 53 1.03 8.90 -14.77
C GLY A 53 0.35 7.53 -14.60
N ALA A 54 0.54 6.84 -13.48
CA ALA A 54 -0.15 5.57 -13.21
C ALA A 54 -1.67 5.76 -13.17
N ASP A 55 -2.38 4.91 -13.88
CA ASP A 55 -3.84 4.83 -13.82
C ASP A 55 -4.29 4.35 -12.42
N TYR A 56 -5.07 5.17 -11.72
CA TYR A 56 -5.65 4.81 -10.42
C TYR A 56 -6.38 3.46 -10.40
N GLY A 57 -6.87 3.00 -11.54
CA GLY A 57 -7.54 1.71 -11.69
C GLY A 57 -6.68 0.53 -11.25
N GLY A 58 -5.35 0.57 -11.48
CA GLY A 58 -4.42 -0.47 -11.04
C GLY A 58 -4.25 -0.48 -9.52
N THR A 59 -4.07 0.68 -8.92
CA THR A 59 -3.90 0.86 -7.47
C THR A 59 -5.16 0.47 -6.71
N VAL A 60 -6.34 0.92 -7.18
CA VAL A 60 -7.63 0.54 -6.61
C VAL A 60 -7.84 -0.97 -6.66
N LYS A 61 -7.45 -1.64 -7.76
CA LYS A 61 -7.51 -3.11 -7.84
C LYS A 61 -6.60 -3.78 -6.83
N PHE A 62 -5.41 -3.24 -6.61
CA PHE A 62 -4.44 -3.81 -5.67
C PHE A 62 -4.93 -3.74 -4.22
N TYR A 63 -5.45 -2.58 -3.77
CA TYR A 63 -6.06 -2.47 -2.43
C TYR A 63 -7.48 -3.02 -2.36
N GLY A 64 -8.10 -3.29 -3.52
CA GLY A 64 -9.48 -3.78 -3.59
C GLY A 64 -10.52 -2.82 -3.05
N ALA A 65 -10.20 -1.51 -2.94
CA ALA A 65 -11.08 -0.53 -2.33
C ALA A 65 -10.91 0.87 -2.92
N LEU A 66 -12.04 1.55 -3.17
CA LEU A 66 -12.06 2.93 -3.63
C LEU A 66 -11.67 3.89 -2.49
N PRO A 67 -10.84 4.91 -2.76
CA PRO A 67 -10.65 6.02 -1.85
C PRO A 67 -11.97 6.79 -1.63
N LEU A 68 -12.27 7.12 -0.36
CA LEU A 68 -13.50 7.80 0.03
C LEU A 68 -13.24 9.22 0.52
N ALA A 69 -12.25 9.39 1.40
CA ALA A 69 -11.95 10.66 2.05
C ALA A 69 -10.45 10.83 2.30
N PHE A 70 -9.97 12.05 2.18
CA PHE A 70 -8.67 12.48 2.70
C PHE A 70 -8.90 13.44 3.86
N ILE A 71 -8.28 13.16 5.01
CA ILE A 71 -8.31 14.00 6.20
C ILE A 71 -6.88 14.42 6.51
N GLY A 72 -6.55 15.68 6.32
CA GLY A 72 -5.16 16.09 6.53
C GLY A 72 -4.85 17.49 6.05
N VAL A 73 -3.54 17.76 6.03
CA VAL A 73 -2.97 19.03 5.58
C VAL A 73 -2.37 18.86 4.20
N HIS A 74 -2.73 19.77 3.30
CA HIS A 74 -2.14 19.84 1.97
C HIS A 74 -1.37 21.17 1.80
N THR A 75 -0.06 21.07 1.57
CA THR A 75 0.77 22.25 1.30
C THR A 75 0.83 22.53 -0.20
N ARG A 76 0.30 23.68 -0.63
CA ARG A 76 0.25 24.07 -2.05
C ARG A 76 1.63 24.32 -2.66
N ILE A 77 2.57 24.88 -1.89
CA ILE A 77 3.90 25.26 -2.38
C ILE A 77 4.72 24.02 -2.77
N VAL A 78 4.76 23.01 -1.91
CA VAL A 78 5.51 21.78 -2.13
C VAL A 78 4.63 20.61 -2.58
N ARG A 79 3.33 20.83 -2.77
CA ARG A 79 2.33 19.84 -3.19
C ARG A 79 2.41 18.54 -2.38
N ARG A 80 2.48 18.65 -1.06
CA ARG A 80 2.56 17.52 -0.14
C ARG A 80 1.29 17.38 0.67
N SER A 81 0.88 16.12 0.89
CA SER A 81 -0.27 15.77 1.70
C SER A 81 0.18 14.92 2.89
N ILE A 82 -0.24 15.29 4.09
CA ILE A 82 0.05 14.61 5.35
C ILE A 82 -1.28 14.38 6.05
N GLY A 83 -1.54 13.17 6.52
CA GLY A 83 -2.77 12.82 7.21
C GLY A 83 -3.26 11.43 6.88
N PHE A 84 -4.55 11.28 6.78
CA PHE A 84 -5.26 10.01 6.67
C PHE A 84 -5.99 9.90 5.33
N LEU A 85 -5.84 8.76 4.66
CA LEU A 85 -6.67 8.41 3.51
C LEU A 85 -7.58 7.24 3.91
N LEU A 86 -8.88 7.49 3.92
CA LEU A 86 -9.89 6.46 4.10
C LEU A 86 -10.26 5.86 2.76
N THR A 87 -10.22 4.55 2.68
CA THR A 87 -10.77 3.76 1.58
C THR A 87 -11.99 2.96 2.05
N GLN A 88 -12.61 2.18 1.18
CA GLN A 88 -13.68 1.26 1.58
C GLN A 88 -13.24 0.17 2.55
N ARG A 89 -11.92 -0.10 2.65
CA ARG A 89 -11.36 -1.23 3.40
C ARG A 89 -10.36 -0.83 4.46
N HIS A 90 -9.64 0.26 4.24
CA HIS A 90 -8.49 0.64 5.06
C HIS A 90 -8.52 2.11 5.45
N LEU A 91 -7.94 2.38 6.59
CA LEU A 91 -7.44 3.69 6.98
C LEU A 91 -5.93 3.71 6.82
N LEU A 92 -5.43 4.50 5.87
CA LEU A 92 -4.00 4.66 5.58
C LEU A 92 -3.48 5.93 6.24
N VAL A 93 -2.31 5.84 6.87
CA VAL A 93 -1.65 6.98 7.52
C VAL A 93 -0.42 7.37 6.72
N LYS A 94 -0.30 8.64 6.36
CA LYS A 94 0.86 9.19 5.71
C LYS A 94 1.44 10.34 6.51
N PHE A 95 2.74 10.30 6.74
CA PHE A 95 3.50 11.44 7.17
C PHE A 95 4.74 11.65 6.28
N ASP A 96 5.29 12.85 6.35
CA ASP A 96 6.51 13.21 5.65
C ASP A 96 7.69 13.10 6.62
N ALA A 97 8.58 12.15 6.39
CA ALA A 97 9.86 12.13 7.08
C ALA A 97 10.73 13.24 6.47
N SER A 98 11.21 14.17 7.29
CA SER A 98 11.91 15.39 6.90
C SER A 98 13.28 15.21 6.20
N THR A 99 13.57 14.04 5.68
CA THR A 99 14.76 13.73 4.89
C THR A 99 14.38 13.44 3.44
N ALA A 100 15.17 13.91 2.52
CA ALA A 100 14.90 13.96 1.08
C ALA A 100 14.52 12.62 0.39
N ASN A 101 14.48 11.51 1.12
CA ASN A 101 14.27 10.17 0.57
C ASN A 101 13.13 9.35 1.22
N ALA A 102 12.41 9.89 2.18
CA ALA A 102 11.48 9.07 2.93
C ALA A 102 10.09 9.72 3.03
N ASP A 103 9.32 9.52 2.00
CA ASP A 103 7.88 9.63 2.12
C ASP A 103 7.36 8.25 2.53
N GLU A 104 6.93 8.08 3.74
CA GLU A 104 6.46 6.79 4.24
C GLU A 104 4.95 6.82 4.42
N VAL A 105 4.26 5.83 3.86
CA VAL A 105 2.99 5.41 4.43
C VAL A 105 3.36 4.73 5.73
N ALA A 106 3.02 5.36 6.84
CA ALA A 106 3.42 4.89 8.15
C ALA A 106 2.69 3.61 8.53
N ALA A 107 1.40 3.50 8.15
CA ALA A 107 0.58 2.36 8.50
C ALA A 107 -0.66 2.26 7.61
N ALA A 108 -1.22 1.05 7.56
CA ALA A 108 -2.51 0.77 6.96
C ALA A 108 -3.30 -0.16 7.90
N PHE A 109 -4.48 0.28 8.30
CA PHE A 109 -5.36 -0.44 9.22
C PHE A 109 -6.62 -0.89 8.49
N ARG A 110 -6.99 -2.14 8.64
CA ARG A 110 -8.25 -2.67 8.10
C ARG A 110 -9.43 -2.18 8.94
N LEU A 111 -10.50 -1.75 8.27
CA LEU A 111 -11.69 -1.26 8.94
C LEU A 111 -12.49 -2.37 9.65
N ASP A 112 -12.46 -3.60 9.12
CA ASP A 112 -13.19 -4.74 9.68
C ASP A 112 -12.48 -5.45 10.84
N GLU A 113 -11.28 -5.04 11.21
CA GLU A 113 -10.49 -5.60 12.30
C GLU A 113 -10.50 -4.74 13.58
N HIS A 114 -11.00 -3.51 13.50
CA HIS A 114 -10.94 -2.54 14.59
C HIS A 114 -12.28 -1.81 14.78
N SER A 115 -12.50 -1.28 15.97
CA SER A 115 -13.56 -0.31 16.23
C SER A 115 -13.16 1.10 15.76
N PRO A 116 -14.13 2.03 15.57
CA PRO A 116 -13.82 3.42 15.21
C PRO A 116 -12.85 4.12 16.15
N ASP A 117 -13.03 3.92 17.47
CA ASP A 117 -12.18 4.54 18.49
C ASP A 117 -10.76 3.95 18.50
N GLU A 118 -10.61 2.64 18.24
CA GLU A 118 -9.30 1.99 18.09
C GLU A 118 -8.58 2.51 16.85
N LEU A 119 -9.27 2.61 15.71
CA LEU A 119 -8.69 3.16 14.47
C LEU A 119 -8.24 4.60 14.65
N GLU A 120 -9.06 5.45 15.31
CA GLU A 120 -8.69 6.81 15.61
C GLU A 120 -7.38 6.85 16.41
N ASN A 121 -7.30 6.08 17.50
CA ASN A 121 -6.12 6.05 18.36
C ASN A 121 -4.86 5.53 17.64
N LEU A 122 -4.97 4.41 16.91
CA LEU A 122 -3.86 3.82 16.16
C LEU A 122 -3.35 4.77 15.08
N ALA A 123 -4.26 5.39 14.32
CA ALA A 123 -3.90 6.33 13.27
C ALA A 123 -3.18 7.57 13.82
N TRP A 124 -3.60 8.08 14.98
CA TRP A 124 -2.94 9.22 15.62
C TRP A 124 -1.57 8.84 16.16
N GLN A 125 -1.40 7.68 16.79
CA GLN A 125 -0.08 7.20 17.24
C GLN A 125 0.92 7.11 16.09
N GLU A 126 0.46 6.69 14.90
CA GLU A 126 1.32 6.68 13.72
C GLU A 126 1.63 8.08 13.21
N LEU A 127 0.63 8.97 13.14
CA LEU A 127 0.84 10.34 12.66
C LEU A 127 1.74 11.16 13.60
N GLU A 128 1.71 10.92 14.91
CA GLU A 128 2.58 11.58 15.90
C GLU A 128 4.08 11.25 15.70
N LYS A 129 4.42 10.19 15.01
CA LYS A 129 5.80 9.88 14.61
C LYS A 129 6.31 10.84 13.52
N CYS A 130 5.41 11.60 12.91
CA CYS A 130 5.75 12.60 11.89
C CYS A 130 6.59 13.75 12.50
N LYS A 131 7.70 14.05 11.85
CA LYS A 131 8.56 15.19 12.23
C LYS A 131 8.04 16.54 11.74
N PHE A 132 7.03 16.53 10.86
CA PHE A 132 6.39 17.76 10.41
C PHE A 132 5.45 18.28 11.50
N GLU A 133 5.67 19.51 11.91
CA GLU A 133 4.87 20.16 12.94
C GLU A 133 3.55 20.63 12.33
N ILE A 134 2.46 19.94 12.66
CA ILE A 134 1.10 20.36 12.34
C ILE A 134 0.63 21.27 13.47
N GLU A 135 0.09 22.43 13.13
CA GLU A 135 -0.47 23.37 14.11
C GLU A 135 -1.56 22.71 14.95
N ASP A 136 -1.64 23.03 16.24
CA ASP A 136 -2.56 22.36 17.17
C ASP A 136 -4.04 22.56 16.79
N GLU A 137 -4.40 23.73 16.28
CA GLU A 137 -5.77 23.98 15.76
C GLU A 137 -6.10 23.02 14.61
N MET A 138 -5.14 22.78 13.73
CA MET A 138 -5.29 21.87 12.60
C MET A 138 -5.38 20.42 13.05
N LYS A 139 -4.57 20.02 14.05
CA LYS A 139 -4.67 18.67 14.66
C LYS A 139 -6.04 18.42 15.25
N GLU A 140 -6.59 19.37 16.01
CA GLU A 140 -7.91 19.24 16.58
C GLU A 140 -9.03 19.21 15.51
N ALA A 141 -8.87 19.96 14.44
CA ALA A 141 -9.77 19.91 13.29
C ALA A 141 -9.73 18.52 12.62
N MET A 142 -8.52 17.97 12.40
CA MET A 142 -8.33 16.63 11.84
C MET A 142 -8.91 15.53 12.74
N LYS A 143 -8.79 15.63 14.07
CA LYS A 143 -9.40 14.68 15.02
C LYS A 143 -10.90 14.65 14.88
N ARG A 144 -11.55 15.86 14.90
CA ARG A 144 -13.01 15.94 14.72
C ARG A 144 -13.47 15.36 13.38
N ALA A 145 -12.76 15.70 12.30
CA ALA A 145 -13.07 15.18 10.98
C ALA A 145 -12.91 13.66 10.87
N LEU A 146 -11.79 13.12 11.38
CA LEU A 146 -11.51 11.68 11.37
C LEU A 146 -12.57 10.92 12.16
N LYS A 147 -12.86 11.36 13.38
CA LYS A 147 -13.88 10.73 14.23
C LYS A 147 -15.25 10.71 13.55
N ALA A 148 -15.70 11.83 13.02
CA ALA A 148 -16.99 11.92 12.35
C ALA A 148 -17.07 11.00 11.11
N VAL A 149 -16.01 10.95 10.31
CA VAL A 149 -15.95 10.10 9.11
C VAL A 149 -15.92 8.62 9.47
N LEU A 150 -15.12 8.21 10.47
CA LEU A 150 -15.09 6.82 10.93
C LEU A 150 -16.45 6.39 11.46
N GLN A 151 -17.09 7.19 12.31
CA GLN A 151 -18.42 6.89 12.83
C GLN A 151 -19.44 6.69 11.70
N ALA A 152 -19.46 7.59 10.70
CA ALA A 152 -20.39 7.49 9.57
C ALA A 152 -20.18 6.19 8.76
N VAL A 153 -18.91 5.84 8.49
CA VAL A 153 -18.60 4.62 7.73
C VAL A 153 -19.00 3.37 8.50
N PHE A 154 -18.81 3.34 9.82
CA PHE A 154 -19.21 2.20 10.65
C PHE A 154 -20.73 2.12 10.84
N GLU A 155 -21.45 3.24 10.88
CA GLU A 155 -22.92 3.27 10.88
C GLU A 155 -23.52 2.73 9.58
N GLU A 156 -22.88 2.98 8.43
CA GLU A 156 -23.26 2.36 7.14
C GLU A 156 -22.96 0.83 7.10
N GLY A 157 -22.16 0.35 8.02
CA GLY A 157 -21.81 -1.06 8.22
C GLY A 157 -20.54 -1.48 7.48
N VAL A 158 -19.47 -1.65 8.23
CA VAL A 158 -18.24 -2.28 7.75
C VAL A 158 -18.48 -3.79 7.70
N LYS A 159 -18.41 -4.37 6.49
CA LYS A 159 -18.57 -5.82 6.30
C LYS A 159 -17.20 -6.47 6.34
N ALA A 160 -17.08 -7.59 7.06
CA ALA A 160 -15.94 -8.48 6.96
C ALA A 160 -15.71 -8.85 5.47
N GLN A 161 -14.48 -8.70 5.03
CA GLN A 161 -14.11 -8.93 3.63
C GLN A 161 -12.98 -9.96 3.57
N GLU A 162 -12.98 -10.76 2.51
CA GLU A 162 -11.86 -11.67 2.26
C GLU A 162 -10.56 -10.87 2.13
N ARG A 163 -9.50 -11.40 2.76
CA ARG A 163 -8.16 -10.80 2.68
C ARG A 163 -7.65 -10.85 1.25
N THR A 164 -7.16 -9.72 0.77
CA THR A 164 -6.51 -9.63 -0.54
C THR A 164 -5.01 -9.89 -0.44
N ILE A 165 -4.37 -10.05 -1.59
CA ILE A 165 -2.91 -10.12 -1.69
C ILE A 165 -2.27 -8.84 -1.09
N ALA A 166 -2.89 -7.68 -1.33
CA ALA A 166 -2.41 -6.41 -0.77
C ALA A 166 -2.53 -6.36 0.76
N ASP A 167 -3.66 -6.81 1.32
CA ASP A 167 -3.84 -6.91 2.78
C ASP A 167 -2.73 -7.77 3.39
N LYS A 168 -2.41 -8.90 2.74
CA LYS A 168 -1.38 -9.83 3.26
C LYS A 168 0.03 -9.26 3.15
N ILE A 169 0.33 -8.46 2.12
CA ILE A 169 1.60 -7.74 2.01
C ILE A 169 1.77 -6.75 3.16
N LEU A 170 0.71 -6.02 3.52
CA LEU A 170 0.74 -5.07 4.62
C LEU A 170 0.88 -5.78 5.97
N GLU A 171 0.07 -6.82 6.21
CA GLU A 171 0.13 -7.65 7.43
C GLU A 171 1.53 -8.22 7.69
N LEU A 172 2.20 -8.67 6.63
CA LEU A 172 3.53 -9.28 6.70
C LEU A 172 4.68 -8.27 6.51
N GLU A 173 4.37 -6.97 6.47
CA GLU A 173 5.36 -5.89 6.30
C GLU A 173 6.25 -6.04 5.06
N LEU A 174 5.73 -6.62 3.98
CA LEU A 174 6.50 -6.89 2.76
C LEU A 174 6.46 -5.73 1.75
N GLY A 175 5.74 -4.65 2.00
CA GLY A 175 5.51 -3.56 1.04
C GLY A 175 6.77 -2.83 0.58
N GLU A 176 7.83 -2.78 1.40
CA GLU A 176 9.12 -2.21 1.00
C GLU A 176 9.94 -3.16 0.11
N ALA A 177 9.84 -4.47 0.38
CA ALA A 177 10.61 -5.50 -0.33
C ALA A 177 9.94 -5.98 -1.61
N LEU A 178 8.59 -6.02 -1.65
CA LEU A 178 7.82 -6.43 -2.83
C LEU A 178 7.19 -5.21 -3.50
N LYS A 179 7.60 -4.95 -4.74
CA LYS A 179 7.15 -3.83 -5.58
C LYS A 179 6.17 -4.32 -6.64
N THR A 180 5.25 -3.45 -7.07
CA THR A 180 4.34 -3.76 -8.17
C THR A 180 4.98 -3.42 -9.53
N PRO A 181 4.50 -3.98 -10.66
CA PRO A 181 4.95 -3.60 -12.00
C PRO A 181 4.63 -2.15 -12.36
N LEU A 182 3.73 -1.50 -11.63
CA LEU A 182 3.46 -0.06 -11.76
C LEU A 182 4.67 0.78 -11.38
N ASP A 183 5.57 0.20 -10.57
CA ASP A 183 6.91 0.71 -10.29
C ASP A 183 7.88 0.32 -11.40
N GLU A 184 7.52 0.47 -12.66
CA GLU A 184 8.42 0.13 -13.77
C GLU A 184 9.81 0.75 -13.57
N THR A 185 10.61 0.06 -12.79
CA THR A 185 12.01 0.38 -12.69
C THR A 185 12.66 -0.06 -14.00
N LYS A 186 13.67 0.66 -14.45
CA LYS A 186 14.54 0.20 -15.55
C LYS A 186 15.04 -1.24 -15.33
N LEU A 187 15.03 -1.68 -14.09
CA LEU A 187 15.43 -3.01 -13.65
C LEU A 187 14.37 -4.05 -14.01
N LEU A 188 13.08 -3.80 -13.79
CA LEU A 188 12.02 -4.72 -14.20
C LEU A 188 12.04 -4.91 -15.72
N SER A 189 12.11 -3.82 -16.50
CA SER A 189 12.18 -3.90 -17.97
C SER A 189 13.36 -4.74 -18.47
N LYS A 190 14.54 -4.62 -17.85
CA LYS A 190 15.70 -5.49 -18.14
C LYS A 190 15.47 -6.93 -17.74
N SER A 191 14.73 -7.15 -16.66
CA SER A 191 14.48 -8.49 -16.11
C SER A 191 13.47 -9.28 -16.95
N LEU A 192 12.53 -8.62 -17.65
CA LEU A 192 11.53 -9.30 -18.49
C LEU A 192 12.14 -10.25 -19.51
N SER A 193 13.26 -9.88 -20.14
CA SER A 193 13.94 -10.72 -21.13
C SER A 193 14.60 -11.96 -20.52
N VAL A 194 15.01 -11.88 -19.26
CA VAL A 194 15.74 -12.92 -18.56
C VAL A 194 14.80 -13.85 -17.80
N PHE A 195 13.87 -13.29 -17.02
CA PHE A 195 12.90 -14.05 -16.20
C PHE A 195 11.71 -14.55 -17.03
N LYS A 196 11.39 -13.89 -18.14
CA LYS A 196 10.26 -14.22 -19.03
C LYS A 196 8.92 -14.40 -18.30
N PRO A 197 8.54 -13.47 -17.43
CA PRO A 197 7.24 -13.55 -16.76
C PRO A 197 6.11 -13.34 -17.77
N VAL A 198 4.94 -13.90 -17.50
CA VAL A 198 3.75 -13.73 -18.37
C VAL A 198 2.94 -12.65 -17.71
N SER A 199 2.57 -12.16 -16.93
CA SER A 199 1.87 -11.04 -16.28
C SER A 199 2.46 -10.80 -14.90
N PRO A 200 3.57 -10.08 -14.82
CA PRO A 200 4.19 -9.82 -13.53
C PRO A 200 3.24 -9.05 -12.61
N MET A 201 3.14 -9.49 -11.36
CA MET A 201 2.26 -8.92 -10.34
C MET A 201 3.03 -8.20 -9.26
N LEU A 202 4.13 -8.82 -8.82
CA LEU A 202 5.01 -8.31 -7.77
C LEU A 202 6.45 -8.71 -8.11
N HIS A 203 7.39 -7.92 -7.65
CA HIS A 203 8.80 -8.25 -7.81
C HIS A 203 9.65 -7.69 -6.66
N SER A 204 10.75 -8.37 -6.38
CA SER A 204 11.87 -7.86 -5.60
C SER A 204 13.14 -8.19 -6.39
N LEU A 205 13.73 -7.17 -6.99
CA LEU A 205 14.82 -7.32 -7.93
C LEU A 205 16.00 -6.45 -7.52
N ASP A 206 17.20 -6.99 -7.75
CA ASP A 206 18.45 -6.29 -7.58
C ASP A 206 19.33 -6.47 -8.86
N CYS A 207 20.45 -5.81 -8.89
CA CYS A 207 21.32 -5.76 -10.04
C CYS A 207 22.78 -6.00 -9.62
N SER A 208 23.44 -6.95 -10.28
CA SER A 208 24.87 -7.13 -10.09
C SER A 208 25.70 -5.95 -10.54
N LEU A 209 26.96 -5.87 -10.10
CA LEU A 209 27.94 -4.87 -10.58
C LEU A 209 28.07 -4.85 -12.11
N LEU A 210 27.77 -5.95 -12.79
CA LEU A 210 27.76 -6.07 -14.25
C LEU A 210 26.40 -5.73 -14.89
N GLY A 211 25.44 -5.23 -14.12
CA GLY A 211 24.11 -4.85 -14.60
C GLY A 211 23.18 -6.01 -14.91
N LYS A 212 23.50 -7.23 -14.44
CA LYS A 212 22.63 -8.41 -14.60
C LYS A 212 21.59 -8.46 -13.49
N PRO A 213 20.28 -8.54 -13.82
CA PRO A 213 19.22 -8.59 -12.82
C PRO A 213 19.17 -9.97 -12.12
N TYR A 214 18.87 -9.97 -10.82
CA TYR A 214 18.59 -11.15 -10.02
C TYR A 214 17.51 -10.84 -8.99
N GLY A 215 16.94 -11.85 -8.34
CA GLY A 215 15.86 -11.71 -7.37
C GLY A 215 14.65 -12.54 -7.69
N VAL A 216 13.46 -12.04 -7.37
CA VAL A 216 12.20 -12.77 -7.54
C VAL A 216 11.17 -11.95 -8.31
N ILE A 217 10.35 -12.62 -9.11
CA ILE A 217 9.15 -12.10 -9.77
C ILE A 217 8.00 -13.06 -9.49
N LEU A 218 6.89 -12.54 -8.99
CA LEU A 218 5.63 -13.26 -8.91
C LEU A 218 4.78 -12.85 -10.10
N ASP A 219 4.35 -13.84 -10.90
CA ASP A 219 3.45 -13.61 -12.03
C ASP A 219 2.13 -14.38 -11.85
N GLU A 220 1.25 -14.30 -12.83
CA GLU A 220 -0.05 -15.00 -12.76
C GLU A 220 0.07 -16.52 -12.65
N ARG A 221 1.20 -17.13 -13.00
CA ARG A 221 1.45 -18.57 -12.99
C ARG A 221 2.15 -19.05 -11.74
N GLY A 222 2.97 -18.22 -11.06
CA GLY A 222 3.77 -18.64 -9.92
C GLY A 222 4.91 -17.71 -9.56
N LEU A 223 5.89 -18.28 -8.88
CA LEU A 223 7.14 -17.65 -8.45
C LEU A 223 8.25 -17.97 -9.46
N ILE A 224 8.93 -16.95 -9.92
CA ILE A 224 10.17 -17.04 -10.70
C ILE A 224 11.29 -16.42 -9.87
N SER A 225 12.35 -17.15 -9.61
CA SER A 225 13.56 -16.60 -8.98
C SER A 225 14.76 -16.79 -9.87
N ARG A 226 15.77 -15.95 -9.67
CA ARG A 226 17.05 -16.07 -10.36
C ARG A 226 18.18 -15.54 -9.49
N GLU A 227 19.23 -16.32 -9.36
CA GLU A 227 20.50 -15.89 -8.79
C GLU A 227 21.45 -15.35 -9.88
N LEU A 228 22.54 -14.72 -9.43
CA LEU A 228 23.58 -14.21 -10.31
C LEU A 228 24.18 -15.33 -11.17
N MET A 229 24.17 -15.13 -12.49
CA MET A 229 24.75 -16.04 -13.49
C MET A 229 24.02 -17.39 -13.64
N GLU A 230 22.89 -17.59 -12.96
CA GLU A 230 22.10 -18.82 -13.06
C GLU A 230 20.88 -18.65 -13.97
N GLU A 231 20.32 -19.76 -14.42
CA GLU A 231 19.03 -19.76 -15.13
C GLU A 231 17.89 -19.56 -14.14
N PRO A 232 16.77 -18.94 -14.57
CA PRO A 232 15.63 -18.75 -13.70
C PRO A 232 15.01 -20.08 -13.25
N VAL A 233 14.65 -20.16 -11.96
CA VAL A 233 13.89 -21.25 -11.37
C VAL A 233 12.42 -20.83 -11.27
N PHE A 234 11.50 -21.72 -11.64
CA PHE A 234 10.06 -21.47 -11.63
C PHE A 234 9.32 -22.52 -10.80
N SER A 235 8.38 -22.05 -9.94
CA SER A 235 7.37 -22.88 -9.28
C SER A 235 5.97 -22.31 -9.53
N SER A 236 5.06 -23.15 -10.00
CA SER A 236 3.66 -22.75 -10.20
C SER A 236 2.92 -22.56 -8.87
N TRP A 237 1.79 -21.83 -8.90
CA TRP A 237 0.95 -21.69 -7.71
C TRP A 237 0.42 -23.03 -7.19
N ASP A 238 0.15 -23.99 -8.08
CA ASP A 238 -0.27 -25.34 -7.70
C ASP A 238 0.86 -26.11 -6.99
N GLU A 239 2.10 -26.00 -7.48
CA GLU A 239 3.27 -26.58 -6.79
C GLU A 239 3.49 -25.94 -5.41
N ILE A 240 3.39 -24.62 -5.31
CA ILE A 240 3.53 -23.88 -4.04
C ILE A 240 2.45 -24.32 -3.06
N LYS A 241 1.19 -24.45 -3.52
CA LYS A 241 0.07 -24.89 -2.71
C LYS A 241 0.22 -26.31 -2.21
N GLY A 242 0.71 -27.20 -3.07
CA GLY A 242 0.88 -28.65 -2.77
C GLY A 242 2.15 -28.99 -1.99
N SER A 243 3.09 -28.06 -1.83
CA SER A 243 4.40 -28.32 -1.23
C SER A 243 4.52 -27.71 0.16
N GLN A 244 5.35 -28.34 1.00
CA GLN A 244 5.90 -27.68 2.17
C GLN A 244 6.95 -26.66 1.71
N ILE A 245 6.91 -25.44 2.25
CA ILE A 245 7.93 -24.42 2.03
C ILE A 245 8.91 -24.50 3.19
N GLU A 246 10.17 -24.80 2.89
CA GLU A 246 11.29 -24.72 3.83
C GLU A 246 11.99 -23.36 3.65
N VAL A 247 12.28 -22.68 4.76
CA VAL A 247 12.99 -21.40 4.75
C VAL A 247 14.44 -21.61 5.12
N LYS A 248 15.37 -21.16 4.26
CA LYS A 248 16.82 -21.14 4.50
C LYS A 248 17.30 -19.72 4.75
N GLU A 249 18.60 -19.55 4.95
CA GLU A 249 19.21 -18.24 5.21
C GLU A 249 18.97 -17.25 4.08
N ASP A 250 19.11 -17.68 2.83
CA ASP A 250 19.05 -16.85 1.62
C ASP A 250 18.11 -17.41 0.53
N ALA A 251 17.26 -18.38 0.90
CA ALA A 251 16.38 -19.06 -0.05
C ALA A 251 15.08 -19.55 0.59
N VAL A 252 14.08 -19.78 -0.24
CA VAL A 252 12.91 -20.61 0.07
C VAL A 252 12.93 -21.85 -0.82
N ILE A 253 12.68 -23.03 -0.24
CA ILE A 253 12.62 -24.29 -0.98
C ILE A 253 11.15 -24.68 -1.13
N ILE A 254 10.74 -24.94 -2.35
CA ILE A 254 9.39 -25.37 -2.72
C ILE A 254 9.50 -26.74 -3.40
N GLY A 255 9.12 -27.79 -2.67
CA GLY A 255 9.41 -29.16 -3.13
C GLY A 255 10.91 -29.40 -3.22
N GLU A 256 11.40 -29.66 -4.45
CA GLU A 256 12.83 -29.88 -4.71
C GLU A 256 13.53 -28.62 -5.28
N LYS A 257 12.80 -27.53 -5.48
CA LYS A 257 13.30 -26.31 -6.12
C LYS A 257 13.75 -25.30 -5.08
N GLU A 258 14.99 -24.84 -5.20
CA GLU A 258 15.55 -23.78 -4.37
C GLU A 258 15.37 -22.42 -5.07
N HIS A 259 14.65 -21.51 -4.44
CA HIS A 259 14.43 -20.14 -4.89
C HIS A 259 15.26 -19.18 -4.05
N LYS A 260 16.34 -18.67 -4.60
CA LYS A 260 17.14 -17.63 -3.96
C LYS A 260 16.36 -16.34 -3.85
N ILE A 261 16.43 -15.70 -2.68
CA ILE A 261 15.74 -14.45 -2.39
C ILE A 261 16.72 -13.28 -2.35
N PRO A 262 16.36 -12.09 -2.85
CA PRO A 262 17.21 -10.91 -2.80
C PRO A 262 17.40 -10.42 -1.37
N PHE A 263 18.42 -9.56 -1.18
CA PHE A 263 18.81 -9.07 0.14
C PHE A 263 17.64 -8.43 0.92
N GLU A 264 16.79 -7.66 0.25
CA GLU A 264 15.63 -6.97 0.86
C GLU A 264 14.59 -7.94 1.47
N LEU A 265 14.55 -9.19 1.02
CA LEU A 265 13.66 -10.22 1.55
C LEU A 265 14.32 -11.13 2.60
N LYS A 266 15.63 -11.06 2.80
CA LYS A 266 16.34 -12.00 3.72
C LYS A 266 15.87 -11.89 5.16
N ASP A 267 15.67 -10.68 5.65
CA ASP A 267 15.20 -10.46 7.02
C ASP A 267 13.68 -10.73 7.18
N LYS A 268 12.96 -10.89 6.07
CA LYS A 268 11.51 -11.15 5.99
C LYS A 268 11.17 -12.48 5.32
N LYS A 269 12.10 -13.41 5.29
CA LYS A 269 11.97 -14.68 4.54
C LYS A 269 10.83 -15.59 5.02
N GLU A 270 10.58 -15.63 6.33
CA GLU A 270 9.46 -16.34 6.93
C GLU A 270 8.14 -15.71 6.50
N ASN A 271 8.05 -14.38 6.54
CA ASN A 271 6.90 -13.61 6.09
C ASN A 271 6.69 -13.81 4.58
N PHE A 272 7.75 -13.84 3.80
CA PHE A 272 7.68 -14.12 2.37
C PHE A 272 7.17 -15.54 2.07
N ALA A 273 7.64 -16.55 2.80
CA ALA A 273 7.15 -17.92 2.68
C ALA A 273 5.65 -18.04 3.04
N GLU A 274 5.21 -17.36 4.10
CA GLU A 274 3.80 -17.26 4.46
C GLU A 274 2.97 -16.57 3.38
N PHE A 275 3.49 -15.48 2.83
CA PHE A 275 2.87 -14.77 1.71
C PHE A 275 2.69 -15.63 0.47
N LEU A 276 3.69 -16.44 0.11
CA LEU A 276 3.60 -17.37 -1.02
C LEU A 276 2.48 -18.41 -0.81
N LYS A 277 2.36 -18.98 0.39
CA LYS A 277 1.28 -19.91 0.75
C LYS A 277 -0.08 -19.27 0.63
N PHE A 278 -0.24 -18.08 1.20
CA PHE A 278 -1.49 -17.33 1.13
C PHE A 278 -1.89 -17.06 -0.33
N THR A 279 -0.96 -16.55 -1.14
CA THR A 279 -1.21 -16.23 -2.55
C THR A 279 -1.59 -17.47 -3.36
N ALA A 280 -0.93 -18.60 -3.13
CA ALA A 280 -1.25 -19.86 -3.78
C ALA A 280 -2.64 -20.40 -3.40
N GLN A 281 -3.10 -20.15 -2.18
CA GLN A 281 -4.45 -20.51 -1.73
C GLN A 281 -5.53 -19.59 -2.32
N ALA A 282 -5.27 -18.29 -2.39
CA ALA A 282 -6.21 -17.30 -2.90
C ALA A 282 -6.41 -17.36 -4.42
N ARG A 283 -5.53 -18.05 -5.16
CA ARG A 283 -5.58 -18.21 -6.62
C ARG A 283 -6.15 -19.54 -7.10
N ALA A 284 -6.51 -20.40 -6.19
CA ALA A 284 -7.19 -21.65 -6.46
C ALA A 284 -8.70 -21.44 -6.55
#